data_414566c70cf5628211ef8407a38f5e9c
#
_entry.id   414566c70cf5628211ef8407a38f5e9c
#
_cell.length_a   1.000
_cell.length_b   1.000
_cell.length_c   1.000
_cell.angle_alpha   90.00
_cell.angle_beta   90.00
_cell.angle_gamma   90.00
#
_symmetry.space_group_name_H-M   'P 1'
#
loop_
_entity.id
_entity.type
_entity.pdbx_description
1 polymer ?
#
loop_
_entity_poly.entity_id
_entity_poly.type
_entity_poly.pdbx_seq_one_letter_code
_entity_poly.pdbx_strand_id
1 'polypeptide(L)'
;MARAPETELLGAEDVAGLVGVKESTVWRWCREGTLPCLKVGKHWRVRRKALEDFLRKGERPVTLVGQLGSFLRVPDNVLAVAQNRDVLHRLDAAFFRVGEARDGLLVKFYGGEDRSEGELIERFEANGMEAGRLRREGRLLMRPEEDPLDGRGDALGRIVEEEAGGGRAVWASFDWVLDVDLDEALEQQQGLAELVGSGELVVKTAAIEEAIEGWSPAVLRQAQSLHSGTILASEDGLWLARATPLPPS
;
A
#
# COMPACT_ATOMS: atom_id res chain seq x y z
N MET A 1 26.39 20.21 -18.60
CA MET A 1 25.31 19.73 -19.46
C MET A 1 24.20 20.76 -19.48
N ALA A 2 23.90 21.37 -20.62
CA ALA A 2 22.89 22.41 -20.75
C ALA A 2 21.49 21.80 -20.58
N ARG A 3 20.70 22.38 -19.68
CA ARG A 3 19.29 22.03 -19.45
C ARG A 3 18.52 22.43 -20.71
N ALA A 4 17.90 21.47 -21.40
CA ALA A 4 17.08 21.75 -22.57
C ALA A 4 15.95 22.73 -22.19
N PRO A 5 15.57 23.68 -23.05
CA PRO A 5 14.56 24.69 -22.71
C PRO A 5 13.20 24.01 -22.49
N GLU A 6 12.53 24.38 -21.39
CA GLU A 6 11.20 23.87 -20.98
C GLU A 6 10.10 24.07 -22.02
N THR A 7 10.38 24.82 -23.08
CA THR A 7 9.45 25.19 -24.16
C THR A 7 9.60 24.38 -25.44
N GLU A 8 10.43 23.35 -25.45
CA GLU A 8 10.63 22.52 -26.65
C GLU A 8 9.34 21.78 -27.03
N LEU A 9 8.87 22.02 -28.26
CA LEU A 9 7.71 21.36 -28.87
C LEU A 9 8.18 20.22 -29.77
N LEU A 10 7.80 19.01 -29.44
CA LEU A 10 8.09 17.80 -30.21
C LEU A 10 6.96 17.51 -31.19
N GLY A 11 7.29 17.04 -32.39
CA GLY A 11 6.32 16.47 -33.32
C GLY A 11 5.83 15.10 -32.89
N ALA A 12 4.75 14.61 -33.46
CA ALA A 12 4.26 13.26 -33.19
C ALA A 12 5.27 12.18 -33.63
N GLU A 13 6.01 12.42 -34.67
CA GLU A 13 7.10 11.55 -35.18
C GLU A 13 8.26 11.49 -34.17
N ASP A 14 8.67 12.66 -33.65
CA ASP A 14 9.75 12.74 -32.65
C ASP A 14 9.37 11.96 -31.36
N VAL A 15 8.13 12.15 -30.87
CA VAL A 15 7.61 11.43 -29.72
C VAL A 15 7.56 9.93 -29.99
N ALA A 16 7.09 9.52 -31.19
CA ALA A 16 7.02 8.11 -31.56
C ALA A 16 8.40 7.45 -31.58
N GLY A 17 9.41 8.15 -32.10
CA GLY A 17 10.80 7.70 -32.10
C GLY A 17 11.40 7.61 -30.68
N LEU A 18 11.13 8.59 -29.82
CA LEU A 18 11.64 8.61 -28.43
C LEU A 18 11.03 7.48 -27.56
N VAL A 19 9.76 7.15 -27.77
CA VAL A 19 9.02 6.17 -26.94
C VAL A 19 8.98 4.78 -27.57
N GLY A 20 9.43 4.62 -28.81
CA GLY A 20 9.46 3.34 -29.52
C GLY A 20 8.08 2.83 -29.95
N VAL A 21 7.14 3.74 -30.28
CA VAL A 21 5.78 3.39 -30.73
C VAL A 21 5.52 3.91 -32.14
N LYS A 22 4.41 3.48 -32.75
CA LYS A 22 3.98 4.03 -34.04
C LYS A 22 3.40 5.43 -33.86
N GLU A 23 3.63 6.34 -34.85
CA GLU A 23 3.09 7.71 -34.83
C GLU A 23 1.56 7.76 -34.70
N SER A 24 0.84 6.78 -35.24
CA SER A 24 -0.60 6.63 -35.10
C SER A 24 -1.02 6.43 -33.64
N THR A 25 -0.17 5.82 -32.80
CA THR A 25 -0.39 5.65 -31.36
C THR A 25 -0.31 7.00 -30.65
N VAL A 26 0.68 7.83 -31.02
CA VAL A 26 0.83 9.20 -30.47
C VAL A 26 -0.37 10.06 -30.84
N TRP A 27 -0.83 9.99 -32.11
CA TRP A 27 -2.05 10.70 -32.53
C TRP A 27 -3.29 10.27 -31.76
N ARG A 28 -3.41 8.97 -31.47
CA ARG A 28 -4.51 8.47 -30.64
C ARG A 28 -4.44 9.07 -29.24
N TRP A 29 -3.28 9.04 -28.58
CA TRP A 29 -3.09 9.62 -27.24
C TRP A 29 -3.43 11.13 -27.19
N CYS A 30 -3.00 11.89 -28.22
CA CYS A 30 -3.33 13.32 -28.32
C CYS A 30 -4.84 13.55 -28.51
N ARG A 31 -5.49 12.72 -29.33
CA ARG A 31 -6.92 12.84 -29.62
C ARG A 31 -7.79 12.45 -28.42
N GLU A 32 -7.39 11.43 -27.68
CA GLU A 32 -8.08 10.94 -26.48
C GLU A 32 -7.75 11.78 -25.23
N GLY A 33 -6.81 12.74 -25.33
CA GLY A 33 -6.39 13.58 -24.21
C GLY A 33 -5.53 12.85 -23.18
N THR A 34 -5.12 11.60 -23.45
CA THR A 34 -4.24 10.80 -22.58
C THR A 34 -2.85 11.43 -22.46
N LEU A 35 -2.33 11.94 -23.57
CA LEU A 35 -1.13 12.77 -23.63
C LEU A 35 -1.54 14.23 -23.90
N PRO A 36 -1.17 15.20 -23.04
CA PRO A 36 -1.47 16.62 -23.29
C PRO A 36 -0.76 17.14 -24.53
N CYS A 37 -1.51 17.43 -25.58
CA CYS A 37 -1.01 17.86 -26.86
C CYS A 37 -1.60 19.20 -27.29
N LEU A 38 -0.85 19.95 -28.09
CA LEU A 38 -1.30 21.18 -28.72
C LEU A 38 -1.58 20.88 -30.22
N LYS A 39 -2.73 21.31 -30.71
CA LYS A 39 -3.02 21.24 -32.17
C LYS A 39 -2.62 22.55 -32.82
N VAL A 40 -1.56 22.51 -33.63
CA VAL A 40 -1.05 23.66 -34.38
C VAL A 40 -1.33 23.41 -35.86
N GLY A 41 -2.38 24.01 -36.37
CA GLY A 41 -2.85 23.76 -37.74
C GLY A 41 -3.29 22.30 -37.91
N LYS A 42 -2.63 21.56 -38.81
CA LYS A 42 -2.88 20.13 -39.08
C LYS A 42 -2.00 19.19 -38.24
N HIS A 43 -1.08 19.73 -37.43
CA HIS A 43 -0.07 18.94 -36.72
C HIS A 43 -0.28 18.96 -35.23
N TRP A 44 -0.05 17.81 -34.59
CA TRP A 44 0.04 17.70 -33.16
C TRP A 44 1.44 18.06 -32.66
N ARG A 45 1.51 18.81 -31.59
CA ARG A 45 2.75 19.17 -30.88
C ARG A 45 2.64 18.82 -29.41
N VAL A 46 3.69 18.24 -28.85
CA VAL A 46 3.79 17.81 -27.48
C VAL A 46 4.89 18.61 -26.80
N ARG A 47 4.59 19.24 -25.68
CA ARG A 47 5.65 19.85 -24.86
C ARG A 47 6.52 18.75 -24.29
N ARG A 48 7.84 18.87 -24.33
CA ARG A 48 8.78 17.89 -23.74
C ARG A 48 8.38 17.56 -22.31
N LYS A 49 8.11 18.55 -21.48
CA LYS A 49 7.66 18.37 -20.10
C LYS A 49 6.36 17.54 -20.00
N ALA A 50 5.40 17.75 -20.87
CA ALA A 50 4.16 16.98 -20.90
C ALA A 50 4.42 15.50 -21.26
N LEU A 51 5.37 15.22 -22.16
CA LEU A 51 5.82 13.86 -22.46
C LEU A 51 6.52 13.23 -21.26
N GLU A 52 7.43 13.93 -20.60
CA GLU A 52 8.13 13.46 -19.40
C GLU A 52 7.15 13.15 -18.26
N ASP A 53 6.17 14.01 -18.02
CA ASP A 53 5.12 13.81 -17.02
C ASP A 53 4.21 12.62 -17.39
N PHE A 54 3.90 12.44 -18.67
CA PHE A 54 3.14 11.30 -19.18
C PHE A 54 3.89 9.98 -18.96
N LEU A 55 5.18 9.93 -19.31
CA LEU A 55 6.03 8.76 -19.10
C LEU A 55 6.16 8.44 -17.60
N ARG A 56 6.40 9.45 -16.77
CA ARG A 56 6.48 9.28 -15.31
C ARG A 56 5.18 8.72 -14.71
N LYS A 57 4.01 9.15 -15.20
CA LYS A 57 2.71 8.57 -14.79
C LYS A 57 2.53 7.13 -15.25
N GLY A 58 3.17 6.74 -16.36
CA GLY A 58 3.18 5.38 -16.89
C GLY A 58 4.26 4.47 -16.26
N GLU A 59 5.24 5.06 -15.55
CA GLU A 59 6.26 4.31 -14.82
C GLU A 59 5.61 3.54 -13.66
N ARG A 60 5.61 2.23 -13.76
CA ARG A 60 5.20 1.39 -12.64
C ARG A 60 6.37 1.32 -11.65
N PRO A 61 6.14 1.59 -10.36
CA PRO A 61 7.17 1.42 -9.36
C PRO A 61 7.70 -0.02 -9.38
N VAL A 62 9.00 -0.17 -9.58
CA VAL A 62 9.65 -1.50 -9.66
C VAL A 62 9.84 -2.09 -8.26
N THR A 63 9.98 -1.23 -7.25
CA THR A 63 10.20 -1.69 -5.87
C THR A 63 8.90 -1.96 -5.13
N LEU A 64 8.91 -2.92 -4.21
CA LEU A 64 7.79 -3.25 -3.33
C LEU A 64 7.26 -2.02 -2.59
N VAL A 65 8.16 -1.22 -2.00
CA VAL A 65 7.81 0.05 -1.31
C VAL A 65 7.15 1.04 -2.25
N GLY A 66 7.66 1.19 -3.48
CA GLY A 66 7.08 2.09 -4.47
C GLY A 66 5.67 1.65 -4.92
N GLN A 67 5.45 0.35 -5.11
CA GLN A 67 4.14 -0.20 -5.46
C GLN A 67 3.12 0.03 -4.33
N LEU A 68 3.49 -0.29 -3.08
CA LEU A 68 2.65 -0.02 -1.91
C LEU A 68 2.42 1.47 -1.71
N GLY A 69 3.45 2.31 -1.88
CA GLY A 69 3.34 3.75 -1.77
C GLY A 69 2.36 4.39 -2.77
N SER A 70 2.24 3.79 -3.96
CA SER A 70 1.27 4.22 -4.98
C SER A 70 -0.15 3.68 -4.71
N PHE A 71 -0.26 2.57 -4.00
CA PHE A 71 -1.52 1.89 -3.71
C PHE A 71 -2.19 2.40 -2.44
N LEU A 72 -1.44 2.48 -1.33
CA LEU A 72 -1.96 2.84 -0.01
C LEU A 72 -2.36 4.31 0.07
N ARG A 73 -3.43 4.59 0.80
CA ARG A 73 -3.97 5.93 1.07
C ARG A 73 -3.98 6.21 2.57
N VAL A 74 -4.38 7.38 2.98
CA VAL A 74 -4.69 7.74 4.37
C VAL A 74 -6.06 8.42 4.33
N PRO A 75 -7.07 7.89 5.03
CA PRO A 75 -7.12 6.59 5.73
C PRO A 75 -7.17 5.39 4.78
N ASP A 76 -6.82 4.18 5.28
CA ASP A 76 -6.92 2.93 4.51
C ASP A 76 -7.07 1.71 5.42
N ASN A 77 -7.82 0.70 4.97
CA ASN A 77 -7.93 -0.61 5.61
C ASN A 77 -7.70 -1.69 4.55
N VAL A 78 -6.59 -2.39 4.59
CA VAL A 78 -6.22 -3.35 3.54
C VAL A 78 -6.04 -4.76 4.09
N LEU A 79 -6.58 -5.74 3.36
CA LEU A 79 -6.31 -7.16 3.58
C LEU A 79 -5.09 -7.57 2.77
N ALA A 80 -4.11 -8.17 3.42
CA ALA A 80 -2.94 -8.73 2.77
C ALA A 80 -2.91 -10.25 2.91
N VAL A 81 -2.67 -10.95 1.82
CA VAL A 81 -2.41 -12.39 1.80
C VAL A 81 -0.99 -12.59 1.29
N ALA A 82 -0.13 -13.15 2.11
CA ALA A 82 1.25 -13.45 1.79
C ALA A 82 1.43 -14.95 1.53
N GLN A 83 2.19 -15.31 0.51
CA GLN A 83 2.46 -16.69 0.13
C GLN A 83 3.03 -17.51 1.29
N ASN A 84 3.90 -16.89 2.08
CA ASN A 84 4.54 -17.51 3.24
C ASN A 84 4.99 -16.42 4.24
N ARG A 85 5.55 -16.85 5.37
CA ARG A 85 5.98 -15.94 6.44
C ARG A 85 7.13 -15.01 6.05
N ASP A 86 8.07 -15.44 5.24
CA ASP A 86 9.17 -14.59 4.78
C ASP A 86 8.66 -13.47 3.86
N VAL A 87 7.69 -13.79 2.99
CA VAL A 87 6.98 -12.80 2.16
C VAL A 87 6.18 -11.83 3.04
N LEU A 88 5.54 -12.32 4.12
CA LEU A 88 4.82 -11.49 5.08
C LEU A 88 5.74 -10.48 5.76
N HIS A 89 6.89 -10.90 6.29
CA HIS A 89 7.85 -9.99 6.94
C HIS A 89 8.43 -8.96 5.96
N ARG A 90 8.68 -9.37 4.71
CA ARG A 90 9.11 -8.46 3.64
C ARG A 90 8.02 -7.42 3.32
N LEU A 91 6.76 -7.85 3.30
CA LEU A 91 5.62 -6.98 3.09
C LEU A 91 5.42 -6.00 4.26
N ASP A 92 5.57 -6.47 5.50
CA ASP A 92 5.52 -5.64 6.72
C ASP A 92 6.58 -4.53 6.69
N ALA A 93 7.82 -4.90 6.43
CA ALA A 93 8.92 -3.94 6.33
C ALA A 93 8.63 -2.90 5.23
N ALA A 94 8.12 -3.31 4.08
CA ALA A 94 7.78 -2.40 2.99
C ALA A 94 6.59 -1.49 3.34
N PHE A 95 5.56 -2.01 4.01
CA PHE A 95 4.42 -1.25 4.50
C PHE A 95 4.86 -0.16 5.49
N PHE A 96 5.67 -0.51 6.47
CA PHE A 96 6.18 0.44 7.45
C PHE A 96 7.13 1.48 6.84
N ARG A 97 7.94 1.12 5.85
CA ARG A 97 8.75 2.09 5.11
C ARG A 97 7.91 3.11 4.33
N VAL A 98 6.73 2.73 3.84
CA VAL A 98 5.78 3.69 3.27
C VAL A 98 5.23 4.62 4.35
N GLY A 99 4.87 4.08 5.51
CA GLY A 99 4.42 4.87 6.66
C GLY A 99 5.49 5.84 7.17
N GLU A 100 6.75 5.37 7.29
CA GLU A 100 7.91 6.20 7.66
C GLU A 100 8.12 7.35 6.69
N ALA A 101 8.08 7.07 5.38
CA ALA A 101 8.25 8.09 4.33
C ALA A 101 7.14 9.17 4.35
N ARG A 102 6.01 8.89 4.99
CA ARG A 102 4.89 9.81 5.19
C ARG A 102 4.83 10.39 6.61
N ASP A 103 5.92 10.28 7.34
CA ASP A 103 6.06 10.74 8.74
C ASP A 103 5.05 10.13 9.72
N GLY A 104 4.58 8.91 9.45
CA GLY A 104 3.62 8.20 10.27
C GLY A 104 4.22 7.58 11.54
N LEU A 105 3.36 7.33 12.54
CA LEU A 105 3.64 6.44 13.67
C LEU A 105 3.36 5.00 13.24
N LEU A 106 4.34 4.12 13.42
CA LEU A 106 4.29 2.72 13.00
C LEU A 106 3.94 1.82 14.19
N VAL A 107 2.98 0.92 14.04
CA VAL A 107 2.54 0.02 15.11
C VAL A 107 2.49 -1.40 14.60
N LYS A 108 3.36 -2.28 15.11
CA LYS A 108 3.29 -3.72 14.84
C LYS A 108 2.70 -4.43 16.04
N PHE A 109 1.57 -5.07 15.83
CA PHE A 109 1.02 -6.07 16.74
C PHE A 109 1.61 -7.44 16.36
N TYR A 110 2.06 -8.20 17.35
CA TYR A 110 2.74 -9.46 17.11
C TYR A 110 2.45 -10.49 18.22
N GLY A 111 2.36 -11.74 17.84
CA GLY A 111 2.06 -12.84 18.74
C GLY A 111 2.20 -14.19 18.04
N GLY A 112 1.68 -15.26 18.65
CA GLY A 112 1.74 -16.58 18.06
C GLY A 112 3.17 -17.10 17.89
N GLU A 113 3.58 -17.36 16.65
CA GLU A 113 4.95 -17.82 16.32
C GLU A 113 5.98 -16.70 16.35
N ASP A 114 5.58 -15.45 16.04
CA ASP A 114 6.44 -14.27 16.12
C ASP A 114 6.42 -13.68 17.55
N ARG A 115 6.98 -14.44 18.51
CA ARG A 115 6.96 -14.08 19.93
C ARG A 115 8.09 -13.15 20.37
N SER A 116 9.11 -12.97 19.54
CA SER A 116 10.31 -12.20 19.89
C SER A 116 10.32 -10.86 19.16
N GLU A 117 10.24 -9.76 19.91
CA GLU A 117 10.42 -8.41 19.37
C GLU A 117 11.78 -8.27 18.68
N GLY A 118 12.85 -8.84 19.27
CA GLY A 118 14.20 -8.77 18.73
C GLY A 118 14.31 -9.43 17.36
N GLU A 119 13.75 -10.64 17.21
CA GLU A 119 13.75 -11.35 15.93
C GLU A 119 12.97 -10.60 14.85
N LEU A 120 11.82 -10.01 15.19
CA LEU A 120 11.05 -9.20 14.25
C LEU A 120 11.83 -7.96 13.79
N ILE A 121 12.51 -7.27 14.70
CA ILE A 121 13.37 -6.13 14.38
C ILE A 121 14.48 -6.57 13.42
N GLU A 122 15.18 -7.67 13.69
CA GLU A 122 16.23 -8.22 12.81
C GLU A 122 15.67 -8.56 11.42
N ARG A 123 14.49 -9.16 11.34
CA ARG A 123 13.83 -9.46 10.06
C ARG A 123 13.45 -8.20 9.28
N PHE A 124 12.98 -7.17 9.96
CA PHE A 124 12.67 -5.88 9.32
C PHE A 124 13.93 -5.20 8.82
N GLU A 125 15.03 -5.25 9.56
CA GLU A 125 16.34 -4.71 9.16
C GLU A 125 16.92 -5.46 7.97
N ALA A 126 16.79 -6.79 7.95
CA ALA A 126 17.17 -7.62 6.80
C ALA A 126 16.38 -7.26 5.53
N ASN A 127 15.16 -6.71 5.68
CA ASN A 127 14.31 -6.22 4.59
C ASN A 127 14.44 -4.70 4.33
N GLY A 128 15.51 -4.07 4.82
CA GLY A 128 15.88 -2.71 4.52
C GLY A 128 15.08 -1.63 5.25
N MET A 129 14.51 -1.94 6.41
CA MET A 129 13.90 -0.99 7.34
C MET A 129 14.87 -0.71 8.50
N GLU A 130 15.01 0.54 8.92
CA GLU A 130 15.83 0.89 10.09
C GLU A 130 15.05 0.69 11.42
N ALA A 131 14.53 -0.53 11.63
CA ALA A 131 13.56 -0.83 12.69
C ALA A 131 14.09 -0.52 14.10
N GLY A 132 15.35 -0.88 14.39
CA GLY A 132 15.99 -0.58 15.68
C GLY A 132 16.13 0.91 15.95
N ARG A 133 16.42 1.72 14.93
CA ARG A 133 16.44 3.19 15.05
C ARG A 133 15.04 3.72 15.35
N LEU A 134 14.05 3.37 14.53
CA LEU A 134 12.66 3.81 14.68
C LEU A 134 12.07 3.42 16.03
N ARG A 135 12.42 2.24 16.54
CA ARG A 135 12.01 1.78 17.87
C ARG A 135 12.59 2.66 18.99
N ARG A 136 13.88 3.00 18.91
CA ARG A 136 14.52 3.89 19.91
C ARG A 136 13.99 5.33 19.84
N GLU A 137 13.62 5.79 18.67
CA GLU A 137 13.02 7.12 18.46
C GLU A 137 11.53 7.19 18.86
N GLY A 138 10.91 6.05 19.25
CA GLY A 138 9.48 5.98 19.57
C GLY A 138 8.57 6.10 18.34
N ARG A 139 9.11 5.92 17.13
CA ARG A 139 8.37 5.96 15.86
C ARG A 139 7.86 4.58 15.40
N LEU A 140 8.39 3.50 15.98
CA LEU A 140 7.90 2.14 15.81
C LEU A 140 7.50 1.61 17.18
N LEU A 141 6.22 1.36 17.37
CA LEU A 141 5.67 0.70 18.54
C LEU A 141 5.51 -0.79 18.26
N MET A 142 6.09 -1.62 19.13
CA MET A 142 5.93 -3.06 19.08
C MET A 142 4.96 -3.47 20.20
N ARG A 143 3.85 -4.11 19.85
CA ARG A 143 2.76 -4.49 20.76
C ARG A 143 2.62 -6.01 20.77
N PRO A 144 3.11 -6.69 21.84
CA PRO A 144 2.87 -8.12 21.98
C PRO A 144 1.39 -8.39 22.26
N GLU A 145 0.87 -9.47 21.68
CA GLU A 145 -0.49 -9.94 21.88
C GLU A 145 -0.46 -11.34 22.47
N GLU A 146 -1.20 -11.55 23.56
CA GLU A 146 -1.43 -12.88 24.12
C GLU A 146 -2.60 -13.55 23.38
N ASP A 147 -3.66 -12.79 23.11
CA ASP A 147 -4.79 -13.16 22.29
C ASP A 147 -4.97 -12.13 21.16
N PRO A 148 -4.88 -12.53 19.87
CA PRO A 148 -5.06 -11.62 18.75
C PRO A 148 -6.46 -10.99 18.65
N LEU A 149 -7.46 -11.59 19.29
CA LEU A 149 -8.85 -11.13 19.26
C LEU A 149 -9.20 -10.22 20.45
N ASP A 150 -8.39 -10.21 21.51
CA ASP A 150 -8.68 -9.42 22.71
C ASP A 150 -7.95 -8.06 22.68
N GLY A 151 -8.72 -6.99 22.84
CA GLY A 151 -8.22 -5.64 23.11
C GLY A 151 -7.44 -4.92 21.99
N ARG A 152 -7.26 -5.55 20.82
CA ARG A 152 -6.51 -4.99 19.67
C ARG A 152 -7.11 -3.67 19.18
N GLY A 153 -8.43 -3.62 19.01
CA GLY A 153 -9.16 -2.42 18.58
C GLY A 153 -9.03 -1.28 19.60
N ASP A 154 -9.21 -1.60 20.89
CA ASP A 154 -9.09 -0.62 21.98
C ASP A 154 -7.67 -0.09 22.14
N ALA A 155 -6.68 -0.96 22.00
CA ALA A 155 -5.27 -0.54 22.04
C ALA A 155 -4.92 0.39 20.90
N LEU A 156 -5.40 0.09 19.68
CA LEU A 156 -5.19 0.95 18.52
C LEU A 156 -5.97 2.26 18.64
N GLY A 157 -7.22 2.22 19.12
CA GLY A 157 -8.04 3.41 19.36
C GLY A 157 -7.34 4.42 20.28
N ARG A 158 -6.78 3.96 21.39
CA ARG A 158 -6.00 4.80 22.32
C ARG A 158 -4.77 5.44 21.65
N ILE A 159 -4.02 4.66 20.85
CA ILE A 159 -2.86 5.18 20.11
C ILE A 159 -3.29 6.26 19.10
N VAL A 160 -4.39 6.05 18.40
CA VAL A 160 -4.93 7.02 17.44
C VAL A 160 -5.38 8.30 18.16
N GLU A 161 -6.06 8.19 19.30
CA GLU A 161 -6.47 9.34 20.12
C GLU A 161 -5.28 10.13 20.66
N GLU A 162 -4.23 9.47 21.14
CA GLU A 162 -2.99 10.10 21.60
C GLU A 162 -2.28 10.88 20.47
N GLU A 163 -2.27 10.33 19.25
CA GLU A 163 -1.63 10.94 18.08
C GLU A 163 -2.52 11.98 17.37
N ALA A 164 -3.84 11.98 17.60
CA ALA A 164 -4.78 12.92 16.96
C ALA A 164 -4.39 14.39 17.18
N GLY A 165 -3.77 14.71 18.32
CA GLY A 165 -3.21 16.04 18.61
C GLY A 165 -1.89 16.34 17.90
N GLY A 166 -1.18 15.35 17.41
CA GLY A 166 0.12 15.45 16.75
C GLY A 166 0.06 15.55 15.21
N GLY A 167 -1.09 15.30 14.61
CA GLY A 167 -1.30 15.36 13.15
C GLY A 167 -0.55 14.30 12.35
N ARG A 168 -0.13 13.19 12.99
CA ARG A 168 0.54 12.07 12.33
C ARG A 168 -0.43 10.92 12.09
N ALA A 169 -0.42 10.37 10.88
CA ALA A 169 -1.16 9.16 10.58
C ALA A 169 -0.55 7.94 11.29
N VAL A 170 -1.39 7.06 11.83
CA VAL A 170 -0.98 5.80 12.44
C VAL A 170 -0.99 4.69 11.39
N TRP A 171 0.08 3.91 11.32
CA TRP A 171 0.26 2.80 10.38
C TRP A 171 0.36 1.50 11.18
N ALA A 172 -0.75 0.77 11.27
CA ALA A 172 -0.86 -0.44 12.06
C ALA A 172 -0.83 -1.71 11.20
N SER A 173 -0.11 -2.72 11.66
CA SER A 173 -0.06 -4.04 11.03
C SER A 173 -0.42 -5.12 12.04
N PHE A 174 -1.37 -5.96 11.65
CA PHE A 174 -1.81 -7.15 12.39
C PHE A 174 -1.62 -8.39 11.53
N ASP A 175 -1.39 -9.53 12.19
CA ASP A 175 -1.36 -10.82 11.53
C ASP A 175 -2.48 -11.72 12.07
N TRP A 176 -3.20 -12.39 11.19
CA TRP A 176 -4.08 -13.48 11.55
C TRP A 176 -3.24 -14.75 11.70
N VAL A 177 -3.34 -15.39 12.85
CA VAL A 177 -2.69 -16.66 13.16
C VAL A 177 -3.53 -17.84 12.70
N LEU A 178 -2.92 -19.03 12.61
CA LEU A 178 -3.54 -20.22 12.04
C LEU A 178 -4.83 -20.69 12.74
N ASP A 179 -4.97 -20.50 14.05
CA ASP A 179 -6.06 -21.03 14.87
C ASP A 179 -7.03 -19.95 15.40
N VAL A 180 -7.25 -18.89 14.61
CA VAL A 180 -8.18 -17.82 14.99
C VAL A 180 -9.63 -18.26 14.74
N ASP A 181 -10.53 -17.98 15.70
CA ASP A 181 -11.97 -18.05 15.45
C ASP A 181 -12.35 -17.03 14.39
N LEU A 182 -12.92 -17.53 13.29
CA LEU A 182 -13.11 -16.72 12.10
C LEU A 182 -14.25 -15.71 12.24
N ASP A 183 -15.30 -16.06 12.96
CA ASP A 183 -16.45 -15.18 13.20
C ASP A 183 -16.04 -14.00 14.09
N GLU A 184 -15.28 -14.28 15.15
CA GLU A 184 -14.71 -13.25 16.04
C GLU A 184 -13.69 -12.37 15.27
N ALA A 185 -12.84 -12.98 14.42
CA ALA A 185 -11.89 -12.23 13.61
C ALA A 185 -12.59 -11.27 12.62
N LEU A 186 -13.70 -11.69 12.02
CA LEU A 186 -14.49 -10.85 11.12
C LEU A 186 -15.21 -9.73 11.87
N GLU A 187 -15.73 -10.00 13.08
CA GLU A 187 -16.33 -8.97 13.94
C GLU A 187 -15.29 -7.92 14.35
N GLN A 188 -14.10 -8.34 14.75
CA GLN A 188 -12.99 -7.43 15.03
C GLN A 188 -12.62 -6.56 13.81
N GLN A 189 -12.61 -7.14 12.59
CA GLN A 189 -12.33 -6.38 11.37
C GLN A 189 -13.39 -5.32 11.08
N GLN A 190 -14.63 -5.56 11.44
CA GLN A 190 -15.68 -4.55 11.32
C GLN A 190 -15.40 -3.36 12.25
N GLY A 191 -15.06 -3.59 13.50
CA GLY A 191 -14.67 -2.54 14.45
C GLY A 191 -13.44 -1.74 13.98
N LEU A 192 -12.44 -2.43 13.40
CA LEU A 192 -11.26 -1.76 12.82
C LEU A 192 -11.62 -0.92 11.59
N ALA A 193 -12.56 -1.35 10.76
CA ALA A 193 -13.02 -0.57 9.60
C ALA A 193 -13.73 0.73 10.04
N GLU A 194 -14.51 0.68 11.12
CA GLU A 194 -15.15 1.86 11.71
C GLU A 194 -14.10 2.83 12.28
N LEU A 195 -13.09 2.32 12.99
CA LEU A 195 -11.99 3.11 13.53
C LEU A 195 -11.18 3.80 12.42
N VAL A 196 -10.89 3.10 11.32
CA VAL A 196 -10.22 3.69 10.13
C VAL A 196 -11.07 4.82 9.53
N GLY A 197 -12.40 4.66 9.49
CA GLY A 197 -13.31 5.69 8.97
C GLY A 197 -13.34 6.97 9.78
N SER A 198 -12.87 6.96 11.03
CA SER A 198 -12.92 8.10 11.96
C SER A 198 -11.62 8.88 12.10
N GLY A 199 -10.49 8.43 11.50
CA GLY A 199 -9.18 9.04 11.76
C GLY A 199 -8.13 8.88 10.65
N GLU A 200 -6.95 9.45 10.87
CA GLU A 200 -5.78 9.29 10.00
C GLU A 200 -5.07 7.95 10.31
N LEU A 201 -5.70 6.86 9.94
CA LEU A 201 -5.27 5.50 10.25
C LEU A 201 -5.14 4.66 8.98
N VAL A 202 -4.05 3.93 8.86
CA VAL A 202 -3.83 2.91 7.84
C VAL A 202 -3.63 1.57 8.52
N VAL A 203 -4.57 0.66 8.30
CA VAL A 203 -4.52 -0.71 8.85
C VAL A 203 -4.19 -1.70 7.74
N LYS A 204 -3.23 -2.56 8.01
CA LYS A 204 -2.95 -3.76 7.23
C LYS A 204 -3.21 -4.98 8.09
N THR A 205 -4.28 -5.71 7.79
CA THR A 205 -4.50 -7.06 8.32
C THR A 205 -3.91 -8.07 7.36
N ALA A 206 -3.07 -8.97 7.85
CA ALA A 206 -2.39 -9.92 7.00
C ALA A 206 -2.65 -11.37 7.42
N ALA A 207 -2.68 -12.27 6.44
CA ALA A 207 -2.68 -13.70 6.62
C ALA A 207 -1.66 -14.34 5.68
N ILE A 208 -1.15 -15.53 6.00
CA ILE A 208 -0.43 -16.38 5.06
C ILE A 208 -1.42 -17.28 4.32
N GLU A 209 -1.06 -17.72 3.11
CA GLU A 209 -1.93 -18.58 2.29
C GLU A 209 -2.39 -19.82 3.06
N GLU A 210 -1.49 -20.46 3.80
CA GLU A 210 -1.80 -21.64 4.64
C GLU A 210 -2.93 -21.36 5.64
N ALA A 211 -2.99 -20.18 6.25
CA ALA A 211 -4.02 -19.82 7.23
C ALA A 211 -5.42 -19.68 6.62
N ILE A 212 -5.50 -19.37 5.32
CA ILE A 212 -6.77 -19.16 4.62
C ILE A 212 -7.16 -20.31 3.68
N GLU A 213 -6.33 -21.35 3.54
CA GLU A 213 -6.55 -22.46 2.61
C GLU A 213 -7.89 -23.17 2.86
N GLY A 214 -8.31 -23.25 4.14
CA GLY A 214 -9.59 -23.85 4.54
C GLY A 214 -10.82 -22.94 4.44
N TRP A 215 -10.65 -21.67 4.07
CA TRP A 215 -11.75 -20.72 4.06
C TRP A 215 -12.68 -20.92 2.87
N SER A 216 -13.99 -20.89 3.15
CA SER A 216 -14.96 -20.92 2.05
C SER A 216 -14.89 -19.66 1.19
N PRO A 217 -15.30 -19.72 -0.10
CA PRO A 217 -15.38 -18.52 -0.93
C PRO A 217 -16.31 -17.43 -0.36
N ALA A 218 -17.29 -17.78 0.47
CA ALA A 218 -18.17 -16.81 1.14
C ALA A 218 -17.42 -16.01 2.20
N VAL A 219 -16.63 -16.69 3.03
CA VAL A 219 -15.78 -16.08 4.06
C VAL A 219 -14.72 -15.17 3.46
N LEU A 220 -14.03 -15.62 2.40
CA LEU A 220 -13.06 -14.79 1.69
C LEU A 220 -13.70 -13.50 1.15
N ARG A 221 -14.91 -13.59 0.57
CA ARG A 221 -15.62 -12.40 0.10
C ARG A 221 -16.01 -11.47 1.25
N GLN A 222 -16.44 -12.03 2.38
CA GLN A 222 -16.77 -11.25 3.58
C GLN A 222 -15.54 -10.53 4.10
N ALA A 223 -14.42 -11.22 4.28
CA ALA A 223 -13.16 -10.61 4.67
C ALA A 223 -12.75 -9.49 3.70
N GLN A 224 -12.81 -9.73 2.39
CA GLN A 224 -12.50 -8.71 1.39
C GLN A 224 -13.44 -7.50 1.44
N SER A 225 -14.73 -7.71 1.74
CA SER A 225 -15.73 -6.61 1.77
C SER A 225 -15.53 -5.64 2.93
N LEU A 226 -14.85 -6.05 4.00
CA LEU A 226 -14.51 -5.22 5.15
C LEU A 226 -13.27 -4.35 4.93
N HIS A 227 -12.60 -4.51 3.79
CA HIS A 227 -11.36 -3.81 3.47
C HIS A 227 -11.50 -2.95 2.21
N SER A 228 -10.85 -1.81 2.20
CA SER A 228 -10.80 -0.88 1.05
C SER A 228 -9.92 -1.38 -0.10
N GLY A 229 -9.10 -2.39 0.16
CA GLY A 229 -8.22 -2.99 -0.84
C GLY A 229 -7.63 -4.32 -0.41
N THR A 230 -7.13 -5.06 -1.39
CA THR A 230 -6.49 -6.36 -1.20
C THR A 230 -5.08 -6.35 -1.80
N ILE A 231 -4.15 -6.93 -1.07
CA ILE A 231 -2.75 -7.13 -1.45
C ILE A 231 -2.49 -8.63 -1.47
N LEU A 232 -2.13 -9.19 -2.62
CA LEU A 232 -1.59 -10.55 -2.71
C LEU A 232 -0.09 -10.43 -2.93
N ALA A 233 0.70 -11.01 -2.03
CA ALA A 233 2.15 -10.94 -2.05
C ALA A 233 2.77 -12.33 -2.21
N SER A 234 3.65 -12.47 -3.20
CA SER A 234 4.42 -13.69 -3.45
C SER A 234 5.91 -13.38 -3.58
N GLU A 235 6.73 -14.41 -3.77
CA GLU A 235 8.14 -14.22 -4.09
C GLU A 235 8.34 -13.47 -5.40
N ASP A 236 7.43 -13.67 -6.36
CA ASP A 236 7.50 -13.09 -7.70
C ASP A 236 7.00 -11.64 -7.76
N GLY A 237 6.24 -11.14 -6.75
CA GLY A 237 5.76 -9.78 -6.73
C GLY A 237 4.43 -9.55 -6.00
N LEU A 238 3.81 -8.40 -6.30
CA LEU A 238 2.53 -7.97 -5.74
C LEU A 238 1.43 -7.94 -6.79
N TRP A 239 0.26 -8.40 -6.38
CA TRP A 239 -1.00 -8.05 -7.02
C TRP A 239 -1.82 -7.16 -6.07
N LEU A 240 -2.31 -6.04 -6.57
CA LEU A 240 -2.97 -4.99 -5.81
C LEU A 240 -4.35 -4.68 -6.41
N ALA A 241 -5.39 -4.77 -5.61
CA ALA A 241 -6.74 -4.44 -6.03
C ALA A 241 -7.44 -3.52 -5.02
N ARG A 242 -8.21 -2.56 -5.52
CA ARG A 242 -9.13 -1.77 -4.71
C ARG A 242 -10.51 -2.42 -4.70
N ALA A 243 -11.13 -2.46 -3.53
CA ALA A 243 -12.53 -2.80 -3.44
C ALA A 243 -13.34 -1.72 -4.20
N THR A 244 -14.22 -2.17 -5.09
CA THR A 244 -15.21 -1.27 -5.67
C THR A 244 -16.32 -1.09 -4.64
N PRO A 245 -16.67 0.14 -4.20
CA PRO A 245 -17.80 0.33 -3.32
C PRO A 245 -19.04 -0.28 -3.97
N LEU A 246 -19.73 -1.16 -3.26
CA LEU A 246 -21.04 -1.61 -3.70
C LEU A 246 -21.97 -0.39 -3.72
N PRO A 247 -22.80 -0.21 -4.76
CA PRO A 247 -23.80 0.85 -4.74
C PRO A 247 -24.71 0.64 -3.52
N PRO A 248 -25.13 1.73 -2.85
CA PRO A 248 -26.07 1.62 -1.74
C PRO A 248 -27.34 0.92 -2.21
N SER A 249 -27.75 -0.11 -1.47
CA SER A 249 -28.96 -0.91 -1.69
C SER A 249 -30.23 -0.09 -1.38
#